data_9186cf3a8684b92a1d08859e25e590c6
#
_entry.id   9186cf3a8684b92a1d08859e25e590c6
#
_cell.length_a   1.000
_cell.length_b   1.000
_cell.length_c   1.000
_cell.angle_alpha   90.00
_cell.angle_beta   90.00
_cell.angle_gamma   90.00
#
_symmetry.space_group_name_H-M   'P 1'
#
loop_
_entity.id
_entity.type
_entity.pdbx_description
1 polymer ?
#
loop_
_entity_poly.entity_id
_entity_poly.type
_entity_poly.pdbx_seq_one_letter_code
_entity_poly.pdbx_strand_id
1 'polypeptide(L)'
;MTVSVGIDKIGFYTPSLYLDMAELATARGEDPNKYLIGIGQSKQAVIPPTQDIVTMAANAASQILTPALKAEVAMVLFGTESGIDNSKASAVYLAHLLGLSPKTRAIEVKQACYGATAGLQLAADYVRVHPQAKVLVIGADVARYGLRTAGEVTQGGGAVAMLVTADPQILTLDMVSSYHTEDVMDFWRPTYRTEALVDGKYSTNVYLDFFKTVWADYQQQTNRTIVDFDAFVFHLPFTKMGRKGLRQILPEAQPDQQKSLKAAFEASQEDNRNVGNLYTGSLYLSLLSLLRHGQLTAGARLGFFSYGSGAEGEFFSGILQPNYQRGFDGAALTTLLAQRKRVSVAEYEDIYRAQLSNDSRDVQLPVGEEVAQYYLAGRQNQQRQYREQ
;
A
#
# COMPACT_ATOMS: atom_id res chain seq x y z
N MET A 1 15.10 21.44 20.47
CA MET A 1 15.43 20.15 19.85
C MET A 1 14.26 19.83 18.93
N THR A 2 14.53 19.50 17.67
CA THR A 2 13.50 19.02 16.74
C THR A 2 13.05 17.62 17.18
N VAL A 3 11.75 17.42 17.30
CA VAL A 3 11.16 16.13 17.65
C VAL A 3 11.38 15.15 16.50
N SER A 4 11.94 13.97 16.79
CA SER A 4 12.03 12.86 15.83
C SER A 4 10.62 12.31 15.59
N VAL A 5 10.17 12.27 14.35
CA VAL A 5 8.82 11.79 13.99
C VAL A 5 8.92 10.76 12.87
N GLY A 6 8.08 9.76 12.93
CA GLY A 6 8.02 8.77 11.85
C GLY A 6 7.13 7.57 12.14
N ILE A 7 7.42 6.44 11.50
CA ILE A 7 6.64 5.21 11.60
C ILE A 7 7.06 4.43 12.85
N ASP A 8 6.16 4.32 13.82
CA ASP A 8 6.34 3.56 15.05
C ASP A 8 5.96 2.09 14.87
N LYS A 9 4.81 1.84 14.26
CA LYS A 9 4.29 0.50 14.00
C LYS A 9 3.74 0.40 12.60
N ILE A 10 3.82 -0.81 12.02
CA ILE A 10 3.22 -1.13 10.73
C ILE A 10 2.55 -2.50 10.76
N GLY A 11 1.30 -2.57 10.30
CA GLY A 11 0.52 -3.79 10.12
C GLY A 11 0.04 -3.93 8.68
N PHE A 12 -0.20 -5.16 8.26
CA PHE A 12 -0.65 -5.47 6.91
C PHE A 12 -1.72 -6.56 6.90
N TYR A 13 -2.70 -6.40 6.03
CA TYR A 13 -3.70 -7.43 5.77
C TYR A 13 -4.02 -7.55 4.28
N THR A 14 -4.20 -8.77 3.82
CA THR A 14 -4.77 -9.12 2.51
C THR A 14 -5.69 -10.34 2.71
N PRO A 15 -6.78 -10.48 1.93
CA PRO A 15 -7.70 -11.60 2.09
C PRO A 15 -7.07 -12.98 1.93
N SER A 16 -7.78 -13.98 2.44
CA SER A 16 -7.34 -15.37 2.51
C SER A 16 -7.29 -16.12 1.17
N LEU A 17 -7.66 -15.47 0.06
CA LEU A 17 -7.71 -16.08 -1.27
C LEU A 17 -6.63 -15.51 -2.19
N TYR A 18 -6.07 -16.36 -3.05
CA TYR A 18 -5.16 -15.91 -4.10
C TYR A 18 -5.33 -16.67 -5.41
N LEU A 19 -4.98 -16.01 -6.52
CA LEU A 19 -4.88 -16.58 -7.85
C LEU A 19 -3.41 -16.76 -8.22
N ASP A 20 -3.07 -17.91 -8.80
CA ASP A 20 -1.73 -18.19 -9.35
C ASP A 20 -1.58 -17.54 -10.73
N MET A 21 -0.48 -16.82 -10.93
CA MET A 21 -0.28 -16.04 -12.16
C MET A 21 0.10 -16.90 -13.37
N ALA A 22 0.70 -18.09 -13.17
CA ALA A 22 0.96 -19.01 -14.27
C ALA A 22 -0.35 -19.63 -14.79
N GLU A 23 -1.30 -19.93 -13.87
CA GLU A 23 -2.62 -20.40 -14.25
C GLU A 23 -3.43 -19.32 -14.99
N LEU A 24 -3.40 -18.08 -14.48
CA LEU A 24 -4.06 -16.98 -15.17
C LEU A 24 -3.48 -16.79 -16.57
N ALA A 25 -2.16 -16.79 -16.74
CA ALA A 25 -1.51 -16.66 -18.04
C ALA A 25 -2.01 -17.75 -19.00
N THR A 26 -1.97 -19.00 -18.57
CA THR A 26 -2.45 -20.15 -19.36
C THR A 26 -3.91 -19.97 -19.77
N ALA A 27 -4.78 -19.58 -18.83
CA ALA A 27 -6.21 -19.37 -19.10
C ALA A 27 -6.50 -18.17 -20.02
N ARG A 28 -5.54 -17.25 -20.17
CA ARG A 28 -5.60 -16.09 -21.09
C ARG A 28 -4.88 -16.34 -22.42
N GLY A 29 -4.30 -17.54 -22.61
CA GLY A 29 -3.54 -17.89 -23.82
C GLY A 29 -2.18 -17.19 -23.90
N GLU A 30 -1.62 -16.82 -22.75
CA GLU A 30 -0.35 -16.11 -22.64
C GLU A 30 0.77 -17.04 -22.11
N ASP A 31 2.03 -16.73 -22.45
CA ASP A 31 3.18 -17.40 -21.85
C ASP A 31 3.26 -17.06 -20.34
N PRO A 32 3.28 -18.06 -19.43
CA PRO A 32 3.45 -17.82 -18.00
C PRO A 32 4.67 -16.93 -17.66
N ASN A 33 5.75 -17.00 -18.41
CA ASN A 33 6.94 -16.18 -18.18
C ASN A 33 6.69 -14.68 -18.42
N LYS A 34 5.70 -14.34 -19.25
CA LYS A 34 5.27 -12.94 -19.39
C LYS A 34 4.80 -12.35 -18.07
N TYR A 35 4.09 -13.13 -17.24
CA TYR A 35 3.59 -12.70 -15.93
C TYR A 35 4.64 -12.87 -14.83
N LEU A 36 5.26 -14.05 -14.75
CA LEU A 36 6.20 -14.38 -13.69
C LEU A 36 7.52 -13.59 -13.80
N ILE A 37 8.04 -13.44 -15.02
CA ILE A 37 9.32 -12.77 -15.28
C ILE A 37 9.09 -11.37 -15.85
N GLY A 38 8.22 -11.21 -16.84
CA GLY A 38 7.95 -9.94 -17.53
C GLY A 38 7.38 -8.88 -16.59
N ILE A 39 6.33 -9.19 -15.86
CA ILE A 39 5.66 -8.35 -14.86
C ILE A 39 6.31 -8.53 -13.48
N GLY A 40 6.78 -9.75 -13.17
CA GLY A 40 7.37 -10.11 -11.89
C GLY A 40 6.35 -10.54 -10.84
N GLN A 41 5.12 -10.90 -11.26
CA GLN A 41 4.03 -11.26 -10.36
C GLN A 41 3.88 -12.79 -10.29
N SER A 42 3.83 -13.36 -9.08
CA SER A 42 3.65 -14.80 -8.87
C SER A 42 2.23 -15.15 -8.44
N LYS A 43 1.64 -14.33 -7.56
CA LYS A 43 0.30 -14.51 -7.02
C LYS A 43 -0.41 -13.16 -6.96
N GLN A 44 -1.73 -13.19 -7.05
CA GLN A 44 -2.60 -12.03 -6.94
C GLN A 44 -3.62 -12.28 -5.82
N ALA A 45 -3.81 -11.33 -4.91
CA ALA A 45 -4.89 -11.41 -3.94
C ALA A 45 -6.25 -11.39 -4.63
N VAL A 46 -7.15 -12.27 -4.21
CA VAL A 46 -8.54 -12.31 -4.66
C VAL A 46 -9.41 -11.84 -3.50
N ILE A 47 -10.16 -10.77 -3.74
CA ILE A 47 -10.92 -10.09 -2.70
C ILE A 47 -12.34 -10.69 -2.69
N PRO A 48 -12.76 -11.41 -1.63
CA PRO A 48 -14.13 -11.90 -1.53
C PRO A 48 -15.12 -10.73 -1.31
N PRO A 49 -16.41 -10.90 -1.62
CA PRO A 49 -17.43 -9.85 -1.43
C PRO A 49 -17.56 -9.38 0.03
N THR A 50 -17.15 -10.22 0.98
CA THR A 50 -17.14 -9.94 2.43
C THR A 50 -15.98 -9.02 2.87
N GLN A 51 -15.08 -8.66 1.96
CA GLN A 51 -13.96 -7.77 2.23
C GLN A 51 -14.00 -6.54 1.32
N ASP A 52 -13.74 -5.38 1.90
CA ASP A 52 -13.54 -4.12 1.21
C ASP A 52 -12.39 -3.32 1.89
N ILE A 53 -12.15 -2.10 1.44
CA ILE A 53 -11.06 -1.28 1.98
C ILE A 53 -11.21 -1.02 3.49
N VAL A 54 -12.43 -0.90 4.02
CA VAL A 54 -12.67 -0.65 5.44
C VAL A 54 -12.36 -1.88 6.28
N THR A 55 -12.81 -3.06 5.85
CA THR A 55 -12.56 -4.32 6.56
C THR A 55 -11.09 -4.70 6.51
N MET A 56 -10.44 -4.55 5.34
CA MET A 56 -9.00 -4.81 5.22
C MET A 56 -8.18 -3.85 6.08
N ALA A 57 -8.55 -2.57 6.11
CA ALA A 57 -7.91 -1.57 6.99
C ALA A 57 -8.10 -1.90 8.48
N ALA A 58 -9.28 -2.37 8.89
CA ALA A 58 -9.55 -2.77 10.26
C ALA A 58 -8.70 -4.00 10.67
N ASN A 59 -8.61 -5.01 9.79
CA ASN A 59 -7.78 -6.19 10.01
C ASN A 59 -6.27 -5.85 10.05
N ALA A 60 -5.79 -4.88 9.26
CA ALA A 60 -4.42 -4.42 9.32
C ALA A 60 -4.13 -3.59 10.59
N ALA A 61 -5.03 -2.67 10.95
CA ALA A 61 -4.87 -1.77 12.10
C ALA A 61 -4.98 -2.53 13.43
N SER A 62 -5.81 -3.57 13.53
CA SER A 62 -5.96 -4.37 14.74
C SER A 62 -4.67 -5.09 15.15
N GLN A 63 -3.76 -5.36 14.21
CA GLN A 63 -2.46 -5.98 14.50
C GLN A 63 -1.52 -5.06 15.28
N ILE A 64 -1.70 -3.74 15.18
CA ILE A 64 -0.81 -2.74 15.79
C ILE A 64 -1.46 -1.91 16.90
N LEU A 65 -2.79 -1.95 17.02
CA LEU A 65 -3.55 -1.15 17.97
C LEU A 65 -4.00 -2.00 19.19
N THR A 66 -3.28 -1.86 20.28
CA THR A 66 -3.76 -2.34 21.59
C THR A 66 -4.92 -1.47 22.11
N PRO A 67 -5.74 -1.94 23.08
CA PRO A 67 -6.80 -1.12 23.67
C PRO A 67 -6.31 0.25 24.19
N ALA A 68 -5.12 0.30 24.77
CA ALA A 68 -4.51 1.55 25.23
C ALA A 68 -4.19 2.48 24.04
N LEU A 69 -3.58 1.97 22.97
CA LEU A 69 -3.27 2.75 21.78
C LEU A 69 -4.53 3.25 21.06
N LYS A 70 -5.60 2.45 21.02
CA LYS A 70 -6.90 2.90 20.44
C LYS A 70 -7.43 4.17 21.10
N ALA A 71 -7.28 4.28 22.43
CA ALA A 71 -7.71 5.47 23.17
C ALA A 71 -6.86 6.72 22.89
N GLU A 72 -5.63 6.54 22.41
CA GLU A 72 -4.65 7.61 22.18
C GLU A 72 -4.61 8.10 20.73
N VAL A 73 -5.29 7.42 19.78
CA VAL A 73 -5.31 7.84 18.38
C VAL A 73 -6.04 9.17 18.25
N ALA A 74 -5.31 10.21 17.92
CA ALA A 74 -5.84 11.57 17.74
C ALA A 74 -6.43 11.78 16.32
N MET A 75 -5.93 11.05 15.32
CA MET A 75 -6.33 11.21 13.93
C MET A 75 -6.18 9.92 13.14
N VAL A 76 -7.11 9.69 12.19
CA VAL A 76 -7.01 8.68 11.13
C VAL A 76 -6.95 9.40 9.79
N LEU A 77 -5.89 9.14 9.03
CA LEU A 77 -5.73 9.57 7.64
C LEU A 77 -5.80 8.33 6.75
N PHE A 78 -6.86 8.23 5.96
CA PHE A 78 -7.15 7.04 5.16
C PHE A 78 -6.90 7.35 3.68
N GLY A 79 -5.73 6.93 3.18
CA GLY A 79 -5.38 7.01 1.76
C GLY A 79 -6.06 5.88 0.98
N THR A 80 -6.85 6.23 -0.03
CA THR A 80 -7.48 5.25 -0.92
C THR A 80 -7.89 5.89 -2.24
N GLU A 81 -7.86 5.11 -3.30
CA GLU A 81 -8.55 5.42 -4.56
C GLU A 81 -9.74 4.47 -4.84
N SER A 82 -10.04 3.59 -3.87
CA SER A 82 -11.17 2.64 -3.92
C SER A 82 -12.31 3.04 -2.98
N GLY A 83 -12.55 4.36 -2.83
CA GLY A 83 -13.57 4.92 -1.93
C GLY A 83 -14.94 4.27 -2.11
N ILE A 84 -15.66 4.12 -1.01
CA ILE A 84 -16.96 3.41 -0.95
C ILE A 84 -18.17 4.35 -0.85
N ASP A 85 -17.93 5.63 -0.65
CA ASP A 85 -18.94 6.67 -0.51
C ASP A 85 -18.38 8.00 -1.04
N ASN A 86 -19.19 8.82 -1.68
CA ASN A 86 -18.74 10.09 -2.26
C ASN A 86 -18.66 11.23 -1.22
N SER A 87 -19.18 11.04 -0.02
CA SER A 87 -19.30 12.04 1.04
C SER A 87 -18.69 11.57 2.36
N LYS A 88 -19.10 10.40 2.84
CA LYS A 88 -18.65 9.84 4.12
C LYS A 88 -17.30 9.12 3.95
N ALA A 89 -16.28 9.63 4.61
CA ALA A 89 -14.94 9.06 4.56
C ALA A 89 -14.87 7.62 5.12
N SER A 90 -14.12 6.74 4.46
CA SER A 90 -13.81 5.38 4.94
C SER A 90 -13.15 5.39 6.33
N ALA A 91 -12.42 6.45 6.65
CA ALA A 91 -11.83 6.68 7.97
C ALA A 91 -12.88 6.73 9.10
N VAL A 92 -14.09 7.27 8.83
CA VAL A 92 -15.17 7.35 9.83
C VAL A 92 -15.75 5.97 10.11
N TYR A 93 -15.93 5.14 9.06
CA TYR A 93 -16.33 3.74 9.24
C TYR A 93 -15.28 2.96 10.03
N LEU A 94 -14.00 3.13 9.67
CA LEU A 94 -12.88 2.46 10.33
C LEU A 94 -12.78 2.85 11.81
N ALA A 95 -12.86 4.14 12.13
CA ALA A 95 -12.78 4.63 13.50
C ALA A 95 -13.89 4.03 14.39
N HIS A 96 -15.11 3.94 13.86
CA HIS A 96 -16.23 3.29 14.55
C HIS A 96 -16.00 1.78 14.74
N LEU A 97 -15.61 1.09 13.67
CA LEU A 97 -15.40 -0.37 13.68
C LEU A 97 -14.27 -0.79 14.65
N LEU A 98 -13.23 0.01 14.76
CA LEU A 98 -12.12 -0.21 15.70
C LEU A 98 -12.43 0.23 17.15
N GLY A 99 -13.55 0.91 17.39
CA GLY A 99 -13.90 1.47 18.70
C GLY A 99 -12.94 2.61 19.12
N LEU A 100 -12.50 3.45 18.19
CA LEU A 100 -11.68 4.62 18.50
C LEU A 100 -12.50 5.68 19.22
N SER A 101 -11.82 6.60 19.92
CA SER A 101 -12.46 7.71 20.62
C SER A 101 -13.30 8.58 19.64
N PRO A 102 -14.50 9.04 20.03
CA PRO A 102 -15.26 10.01 19.22
C PRO A 102 -14.54 11.37 19.07
N LYS A 103 -13.45 11.60 19.80
CA LYS A 103 -12.56 12.76 19.65
C LYS A 103 -11.51 12.56 18.58
N THR A 104 -11.40 11.38 17.96
CA THR A 104 -10.48 11.09 16.86
C THR A 104 -10.94 11.82 15.60
N ARG A 105 -10.07 12.59 14.96
CA ARG A 105 -10.30 13.14 13.62
C ARG A 105 -10.19 12.01 12.58
N ALA A 106 -11.15 11.91 11.65
CA ALA A 106 -11.17 10.85 10.65
C ALA A 106 -11.38 11.45 9.26
N ILE A 107 -10.37 11.34 8.38
CA ILE A 107 -10.33 11.98 7.06
C ILE A 107 -9.88 10.96 6.02
N GLU A 108 -10.48 11.01 4.82
CA GLU A 108 -10.04 10.27 3.64
C GLU A 108 -9.24 11.18 2.71
N VAL A 109 -8.14 10.65 2.18
CA VAL A 109 -7.22 11.37 1.28
C VAL A 109 -7.17 10.63 -0.06
N LYS A 110 -7.40 11.38 -1.15
CA LYS A 110 -7.41 10.83 -2.50
C LYS A 110 -6.43 11.58 -3.42
N GLN A 111 -5.41 10.87 -3.89
CA GLN A 111 -4.58 11.19 -5.04
C GLN A 111 -3.97 9.88 -5.56
N ALA A 112 -4.82 9.07 -6.19
CA ALA A 112 -4.45 7.75 -6.71
C ALA A 112 -3.56 6.99 -5.70
N CYS A 113 -2.52 6.30 -6.15
CA CYS A 113 -1.63 5.52 -5.28
C CYS A 113 -0.79 6.37 -4.30
N TYR A 114 -0.74 7.68 -4.43
CA TYR A 114 0.00 8.59 -3.54
C TYR A 114 -0.74 8.89 -2.22
N GLY A 115 -2.04 8.64 -2.12
CA GLY A 115 -2.87 9.07 -0.99
C GLY A 115 -2.36 8.70 0.40
N ALA A 116 -1.76 7.50 0.58
CA ALA A 116 -1.20 7.12 1.87
C ALA A 116 0.11 7.87 2.19
N THR A 117 0.91 8.23 1.19
CA THR A 117 2.10 9.07 1.39
C THR A 117 1.72 10.49 1.77
N ALA A 118 0.72 11.09 1.09
CA ALA A 118 0.16 12.37 1.55
C ALA A 118 -0.29 12.29 3.01
N GLY A 119 -0.99 11.20 3.37
CA GLY A 119 -1.38 10.94 4.76
C GLY A 119 -0.19 10.85 5.72
N LEU A 120 0.90 10.18 5.32
CA LEU A 120 2.11 10.05 6.14
C LEU A 120 2.80 11.41 6.37
N GLN A 121 2.95 12.22 5.32
CA GLN A 121 3.56 13.54 5.43
C GLN A 121 2.72 14.49 6.32
N LEU A 122 1.40 14.54 6.10
CA LEU A 122 0.47 15.29 6.95
C LEU A 122 0.49 14.82 8.42
N ALA A 123 0.58 13.50 8.64
CA ALA A 123 0.69 12.93 9.98
C ALA A 123 2.00 13.34 10.66
N ALA A 124 3.12 13.29 9.92
CA ALA A 124 4.42 13.67 10.43
C ALA A 124 4.44 15.16 10.84
N ASP A 125 3.90 16.04 10.01
CA ASP A 125 3.80 17.47 10.33
C ASP A 125 2.90 17.72 11.53
N TYR A 126 1.75 17.03 11.61
CA TYR A 126 0.86 17.15 12.76
C TYR A 126 1.55 16.72 14.07
N VAL A 127 2.27 15.59 14.05
CA VAL A 127 2.98 15.08 15.24
C VAL A 127 4.16 15.98 15.62
N ARG A 128 4.86 16.59 14.66
CA ARG A 128 5.92 17.59 14.96
C ARG A 128 5.40 18.77 15.79
N VAL A 129 4.17 19.21 15.50
CA VAL A 129 3.49 20.30 16.24
C VAL A 129 2.83 19.78 17.51
N HIS A 130 2.38 18.52 17.53
CA HIS A 130 1.68 17.89 18.65
C HIS A 130 2.39 16.58 19.06
N PRO A 131 3.55 16.62 19.76
CA PRO A 131 4.39 15.42 19.97
C PRO A 131 3.75 14.31 20.79
N GLN A 132 2.66 14.59 21.52
CA GLN A 132 1.91 13.56 22.25
C GLN A 132 0.85 12.86 21.38
N ALA A 133 0.59 13.39 20.18
CA ALA A 133 -0.42 12.81 19.30
C ALA A 133 0.09 11.52 18.63
N LYS A 134 -0.82 10.58 18.44
CA LYS A 134 -0.61 9.40 17.62
C LYS A 134 -1.57 9.47 16.43
N VAL A 135 -1.03 9.31 15.22
CA VAL A 135 -1.81 9.38 13.99
C VAL A 135 -1.78 8.02 13.30
N LEU A 136 -2.96 7.46 13.04
CA LEU A 136 -3.10 6.24 12.26
C LEU A 136 -3.22 6.60 10.78
N VAL A 137 -2.25 6.17 9.97
CA VAL A 137 -2.26 6.33 8.52
C VAL A 137 -2.57 4.99 7.87
N ILE A 138 -3.56 4.97 6.99
CA ILE A 138 -4.00 3.78 6.26
C ILE A 138 -3.71 3.98 4.77
N GLY A 139 -3.22 2.92 4.12
CA GLY A 139 -3.24 2.75 2.67
C GLY A 139 -4.00 1.48 2.34
N ALA A 140 -5.23 1.58 1.82
CA ALA A 140 -6.08 0.41 1.58
C ALA A 140 -6.83 0.53 0.25
N ASP A 141 -6.68 -0.50 -0.61
CA ASP A 141 -7.29 -0.50 -1.93
C ASP A 141 -7.62 -1.90 -2.45
N VAL A 142 -8.48 -1.92 -3.46
CA VAL A 142 -8.76 -3.04 -4.35
C VAL A 142 -8.41 -2.61 -5.77
N ALA A 143 -7.30 -3.11 -6.31
CA ALA A 143 -6.86 -2.77 -7.65
C ALA A 143 -7.72 -3.49 -8.70
N ARG A 144 -8.43 -2.74 -9.54
CA ARG A 144 -9.35 -3.26 -10.55
C ARG A 144 -9.07 -2.66 -11.92
N TYR A 145 -8.67 -3.53 -12.84
CA TYR A 145 -8.43 -3.19 -14.26
C TYR A 145 -9.39 -3.89 -15.21
N GLY A 146 -10.23 -4.79 -14.68
CA GLY A 146 -11.17 -5.60 -15.46
C GLY A 146 -10.64 -6.98 -15.79
N LEU A 147 -11.58 -7.94 -15.98
CA LEU A 147 -11.28 -9.28 -16.44
C LEU A 147 -10.85 -9.25 -17.92
N ARG A 148 -9.88 -10.10 -18.29
CA ARG A 148 -9.37 -10.27 -19.67
C ARG A 148 -8.80 -8.99 -20.27
N THR A 149 -8.29 -8.08 -19.43
CA THR A 149 -7.57 -6.88 -19.85
C THR A 149 -6.07 -7.05 -19.70
N ALA A 150 -5.29 -6.17 -20.34
CA ALA A 150 -3.83 -6.17 -20.17
C ALA A 150 -3.40 -5.86 -18.72
N GLY A 151 -4.23 -5.16 -17.95
CA GLY A 151 -3.99 -4.82 -16.55
C GLY A 151 -4.39 -5.93 -15.56
N GLU A 152 -5.12 -6.96 -15.98
CA GLU A 152 -5.63 -8.00 -15.09
C GLU A 152 -4.54 -8.65 -14.23
N VAL A 153 -3.37 -8.90 -14.81
CA VAL A 153 -2.21 -9.51 -14.13
C VAL A 153 -1.64 -8.64 -13.02
N THR A 154 -1.94 -7.36 -12.99
CA THR A 154 -1.43 -6.41 -11.98
C THR A 154 -2.46 -6.08 -10.89
N GLN A 155 -3.62 -6.72 -10.90
CA GLN A 155 -4.63 -6.57 -9.84
C GLN A 155 -4.13 -7.11 -8.51
N GLY A 156 -4.83 -6.76 -7.45
CA GLY A 156 -4.54 -7.19 -6.08
C GLY A 156 -5.42 -6.44 -5.10
N GLY A 157 -5.11 -6.52 -3.84
CA GLY A 157 -5.80 -5.77 -2.79
C GLY A 157 -5.32 -6.11 -1.40
N GLY A 158 -5.48 -5.17 -0.52
CA GLY A 158 -5.06 -5.25 0.87
C GLY A 158 -5.00 -3.89 1.53
N ALA A 159 -4.52 -3.87 2.74
CA ALA A 159 -4.34 -2.66 3.53
C ALA A 159 -3.03 -2.68 4.31
N VAL A 160 -2.38 -1.53 4.37
CA VAL A 160 -1.29 -1.25 5.30
C VAL A 160 -1.79 -0.21 6.32
N ALA A 161 -1.51 -0.44 7.58
CA ALA A 161 -1.77 0.48 8.68
C ALA A 161 -0.45 0.89 9.32
N MET A 162 -0.21 2.20 9.44
CA MET A 162 0.99 2.77 10.06
C MET A 162 0.60 3.66 11.23
N LEU A 163 1.24 3.47 12.38
CA LEU A 163 1.13 4.40 13.49
C LEU A 163 2.29 5.39 13.44
N VAL A 164 1.96 6.68 13.30
CA VAL A 164 2.94 7.78 13.24
C VAL A 164 3.00 8.47 14.60
N THR A 165 4.21 8.55 15.15
CA THR A 165 4.45 9.12 16.51
C THR A 165 5.75 9.90 16.56
N ALA A 166 5.92 10.63 17.65
CA ALA A 166 7.25 11.09 18.10
C ALA A 166 8.04 9.87 18.63
N ASP A 167 9.36 9.91 18.44
CA ASP A 167 10.30 8.85 18.85
C ASP A 167 9.89 7.43 18.34
N PRO A 168 9.73 7.26 17.02
CA PRO A 168 9.22 6.05 16.41
C PRO A 168 10.17 4.87 16.55
N GLN A 169 9.64 3.63 16.55
CA GLN A 169 10.45 2.42 16.67
C GLN A 169 11.02 1.92 15.33
N ILE A 170 10.32 2.17 14.21
CA ILE A 170 10.73 1.62 12.89
C ILE A 170 11.62 2.61 12.14
N LEU A 171 11.09 3.78 11.83
CA LEU A 171 11.71 4.70 10.88
C LEU A 171 11.46 6.15 11.31
N THR A 172 12.52 6.91 11.52
CA THR A 172 12.43 8.38 11.65
C THR A 172 12.47 8.99 10.26
N LEU A 173 11.49 9.81 9.91
CA LEU A 173 11.43 10.52 8.63
C LEU A 173 12.35 11.74 8.63
N ASP A 174 13.09 11.92 7.55
CA ASP A 174 13.79 13.17 7.30
C ASP A 174 12.79 14.32 7.07
N MET A 175 13.21 15.56 7.29
CA MET A 175 12.33 16.72 7.15
C MET A 175 12.16 17.21 5.72
N VAL A 176 13.10 16.84 4.85
CA VAL A 176 13.09 17.26 3.45
C VAL A 176 12.53 16.14 2.58
N SER A 177 11.56 16.49 1.77
CA SER A 177 11.09 15.68 0.65
C SER A 177 11.05 16.53 -0.62
N SER A 178 11.07 15.87 -1.77
CA SER A 178 10.92 16.51 -3.08
C SER A 178 9.72 15.93 -3.78
N TYR A 179 8.85 16.77 -4.29
CA TYR A 179 7.59 16.38 -4.93
C TYR A 179 7.40 17.11 -6.26
N HIS A 180 6.61 16.47 -7.14
CA HIS A 180 6.30 17.00 -8.47
C HIS A 180 4.88 16.61 -8.88
N THR A 181 4.10 17.59 -9.31
CA THR A 181 2.71 17.41 -9.73
C THR A 181 2.52 17.91 -11.16
N GLU A 182 1.86 17.11 -12.00
CA GLU A 182 1.42 17.51 -13.33
C GLU A 182 0.02 16.95 -13.63
N ASP A 183 -0.78 17.68 -14.41
CA ASP A 183 -2.07 17.20 -14.93
C ASP A 183 -1.82 16.31 -16.16
N VAL A 184 -1.78 14.99 -15.94
CA VAL A 184 -1.55 13.98 -16.97
C VAL A 184 -2.59 12.87 -16.92
N MET A 185 -2.98 12.33 -18.07
CA MET A 185 -3.95 11.23 -18.17
C MET A 185 -3.23 9.90 -18.48
N ASP A 186 -2.36 9.48 -17.56
CA ASP A 186 -1.63 8.20 -17.65
C ASP A 186 -2.44 7.03 -17.13
N PHE A 187 -3.21 7.24 -16.05
CA PHE A 187 -4.17 6.32 -15.44
C PHE A 187 -5.24 7.15 -14.73
N TRP A 188 -6.50 6.84 -14.97
CA TRP A 188 -7.61 7.52 -14.30
C TRP A 188 -8.83 6.62 -14.23
N ARG A 189 -9.77 6.94 -13.32
CA ARG A 189 -11.03 6.20 -13.16
C ARG A 189 -12.18 7.18 -12.98
N PRO A 190 -12.92 7.50 -14.06
CA PRO A 190 -14.10 8.35 -13.98
C PRO A 190 -15.15 7.78 -13.02
N THR A 191 -15.93 8.64 -12.38
CA THR A 191 -16.93 8.25 -11.36
C THR A 191 -17.99 7.28 -11.85
N TYR A 192 -18.21 7.17 -13.15
CA TYR A 192 -19.16 6.23 -13.77
C TYR A 192 -18.55 4.84 -14.08
N ARG A 193 -17.26 4.61 -13.74
CA ARG A 193 -16.55 3.34 -14.00
C ARG A 193 -16.03 2.72 -12.72
N THR A 194 -16.03 1.39 -12.70
CA THR A 194 -15.39 0.59 -11.65
C THR A 194 -13.95 0.22 -12.00
N GLU A 195 -13.66 0.04 -13.29
CA GLU A 195 -12.33 -0.30 -13.80
C GLU A 195 -11.58 0.95 -14.26
N ALA A 196 -10.28 0.96 -13.97
CA ALA A 196 -9.40 2.03 -14.38
C ALA A 196 -9.16 2.03 -15.91
N LEU A 197 -8.91 3.21 -16.46
CA LEU A 197 -8.37 3.43 -17.79
C LEU A 197 -6.86 3.70 -17.66
N VAL A 198 -6.05 3.08 -18.50
CA VAL A 198 -4.59 3.22 -18.45
C VAL A 198 -3.96 3.14 -19.84
N ASP A 199 -3.03 4.05 -20.12
CA ASP A 199 -2.03 3.86 -21.16
C ASP A 199 -0.73 3.36 -20.52
N GLY A 200 -0.54 2.05 -20.50
CA GLY A 200 0.52 1.42 -19.72
C GLY A 200 1.95 1.80 -20.14
N LYS A 201 2.18 2.14 -21.42
CA LYS A 201 3.48 2.61 -21.91
C LYS A 201 3.73 4.06 -21.49
N TYR A 202 2.75 4.90 -21.68
CA TYR A 202 2.79 6.30 -21.28
C TYR A 202 2.95 6.42 -19.76
N SER A 203 2.13 5.72 -18.98
CA SER A 203 2.22 5.69 -17.52
C SER A 203 3.59 5.21 -17.00
N THR A 204 4.19 4.20 -17.65
CA THR A 204 5.56 3.78 -17.32
C THR A 204 6.57 4.92 -17.51
N ASN A 205 6.48 5.67 -18.61
CA ASN A 205 7.40 6.78 -18.90
C ASN A 205 7.20 7.92 -17.89
N VAL A 206 5.96 8.33 -17.64
CA VAL A 206 5.63 9.37 -16.64
C VAL A 206 6.17 8.99 -15.27
N TYR A 207 5.95 7.76 -14.81
CA TYR A 207 6.52 7.27 -13.54
C TYR A 207 8.04 7.44 -13.46
N LEU A 208 8.77 7.08 -14.53
CA LEU A 208 10.23 7.17 -14.56
C LEU A 208 10.73 8.61 -14.64
N ASP A 209 10.03 9.47 -15.37
CA ASP A 209 10.38 10.88 -15.50
C ASP A 209 10.12 11.64 -14.20
N PHE A 210 9.01 11.36 -13.51
CA PHE A 210 8.74 11.87 -12.18
C PHE A 210 9.81 11.46 -11.17
N PHE A 211 10.19 10.17 -11.17
CA PHE A 211 11.26 9.69 -10.29
C PHE A 211 12.57 10.46 -10.51
N LYS A 212 12.98 10.64 -11.76
CA LYS A 212 14.20 11.40 -12.08
C LYS A 212 14.12 12.86 -11.60
N THR A 213 12.97 13.49 -11.82
CA THR A 213 12.74 14.88 -11.43
C THR A 213 12.86 15.06 -9.93
N VAL A 214 12.12 14.27 -9.15
CA VAL A 214 12.12 14.40 -7.69
C VAL A 214 13.42 13.90 -7.05
N TRP A 215 14.11 12.92 -7.65
CA TRP A 215 15.43 12.49 -7.19
C TRP A 215 16.48 13.59 -7.37
N ALA A 216 16.54 14.20 -8.55
CA ALA A 216 17.48 15.29 -8.84
C ALA A 216 17.25 16.50 -7.92
N ASP A 217 15.98 16.88 -7.74
CA ASP A 217 15.62 17.97 -6.83
C ASP A 217 15.96 17.64 -5.36
N TYR A 218 15.69 16.42 -4.89
CA TYR A 218 16.07 15.97 -3.56
C TYR A 218 17.58 16.01 -3.32
N GLN A 219 18.39 15.58 -4.31
CA GLN A 219 19.85 15.68 -4.26
C GLN A 219 20.29 17.15 -4.11
N GLN A 220 19.69 18.05 -4.89
CA GLN A 220 20.00 19.48 -4.83
C GLN A 220 19.63 20.09 -3.48
N GLN A 221 18.48 19.75 -2.90
CA GLN A 221 18.03 20.30 -1.62
C GLN A 221 18.84 19.77 -0.44
N THR A 222 19.33 18.53 -0.49
CA THR A 222 19.95 17.86 0.67
C THR A 222 21.45 17.67 0.55
N ASN A 223 22.04 17.88 -0.63
CA ASN A 223 23.40 17.48 -1.00
C ASN A 223 23.68 15.97 -0.81
N ARG A 224 22.65 15.14 -0.70
CA ARG A 224 22.79 13.68 -0.62
C ARG A 224 22.86 13.10 -2.02
N THR A 225 23.58 12.00 -2.12
CA THR A 225 23.75 11.22 -3.35
C THR A 225 23.36 9.76 -3.10
N ILE A 226 23.40 8.91 -4.13
CA ILE A 226 23.08 7.49 -3.98
C ILE A 226 23.94 6.80 -2.91
N VAL A 227 25.16 7.28 -2.64
CA VAL A 227 26.08 6.67 -1.66
C VAL A 227 25.62 6.83 -0.21
N ASP A 228 24.71 7.74 0.04
CA ASP A 228 24.13 7.99 1.37
C ASP A 228 22.97 7.03 1.72
N PHE A 229 22.62 6.11 0.81
CA PHE A 229 21.46 5.24 0.96
C PHE A 229 21.85 3.76 0.99
N ASP A 230 21.21 3.01 1.91
CA ASP A 230 21.36 1.57 2.04
C ASP A 230 20.30 0.80 1.24
N ALA A 231 19.15 1.41 0.99
CA ALA A 231 18.08 0.84 0.16
C ALA A 231 17.17 1.92 -0.44
N PHE A 232 16.54 1.57 -1.56
CA PHE A 232 15.45 2.34 -2.18
C PHE A 232 14.18 1.51 -2.25
N VAL A 233 13.10 2.06 -1.76
CA VAL A 233 11.75 1.48 -1.72
C VAL A 233 10.87 2.24 -2.71
N PHE A 234 10.20 1.52 -3.58
CA PHE A 234 9.40 2.10 -4.65
C PHE A 234 7.93 1.74 -4.50
N HIS A 235 7.05 2.66 -4.90
CA HIS A 235 5.69 2.29 -5.25
C HIS A 235 5.71 1.27 -6.39
N LEU A 236 5.01 0.15 -6.23
CA LEU A 236 4.99 -0.96 -7.18
C LEU A 236 3.58 -1.16 -7.74
N PRO A 237 3.19 -0.49 -8.84
CA PRO A 237 1.96 -0.81 -9.58
C PRO A 237 2.02 -2.22 -10.18
N PHE A 238 3.22 -2.73 -10.42
CA PHE A 238 3.58 -4.12 -10.63
C PHE A 238 5.05 -4.31 -10.22
N THR A 239 5.40 -5.51 -9.83
CA THR A 239 6.66 -5.81 -9.13
C THR A 239 7.91 -5.28 -9.84
N LYS A 240 7.97 -5.38 -11.18
CA LYS A 240 9.16 -4.99 -11.96
C LYS A 240 9.31 -3.47 -12.18
N MET A 241 8.31 -2.65 -11.82
CA MET A 241 8.37 -1.20 -12.06
C MET A 241 9.48 -0.53 -11.24
N GLY A 242 9.59 -0.84 -9.96
CA GLY A 242 10.64 -0.26 -9.12
C GLY A 242 12.05 -0.60 -9.58
N ARG A 243 12.28 -1.78 -10.20
CA ARG A 243 13.56 -2.13 -10.81
C ARG A 243 13.90 -1.19 -11.98
N LYS A 244 12.90 -0.75 -12.75
CA LYS A 244 13.12 0.24 -13.81
C LYS A 244 13.52 1.59 -13.22
N GLY A 245 12.87 2.00 -12.12
CA GLY A 245 13.25 3.20 -11.36
C GLY A 245 14.67 3.14 -10.82
N LEU A 246 15.00 2.10 -10.05
CA LEU A 246 16.34 1.93 -9.49
C LEU A 246 17.44 1.94 -10.56
N ARG A 247 17.21 1.35 -11.73
CA ARG A 247 18.18 1.36 -12.85
C ARG A 247 18.53 2.74 -13.35
N GLN A 248 17.69 3.76 -13.14
CA GLN A 248 17.97 5.13 -13.59
C GLN A 248 19.13 5.76 -12.80
N ILE A 249 19.23 5.44 -11.51
CA ILE A 249 20.20 6.05 -10.59
C ILE A 249 21.36 5.09 -10.25
N LEU A 250 21.19 3.79 -10.45
CA LEU A 250 22.16 2.78 -10.07
C LEU A 250 23.58 3.01 -10.62
N PRO A 251 23.78 3.56 -11.86
CA PRO A 251 25.12 3.90 -12.36
C PRO A 251 25.87 4.95 -11.55
N GLU A 252 25.18 5.72 -10.69
CA GLU A 252 25.82 6.70 -9.79
C GLU A 252 26.55 6.02 -8.62
N ALA A 253 26.24 4.75 -8.31
CA ALA A 253 26.83 3.99 -7.21
C ALA A 253 28.06 3.18 -7.63
N GLN A 254 28.95 2.93 -6.68
CA GLN A 254 30.08 2.00 -6.87
C GLN A 254 29.61 0.55 -7.02
N PRO A 255 30.38 -0.35 -7.68
CA PRO A 255 29.93 -1.70 -7.99
C PRO A 255 29.42 -2.53 -6.78
N ASP A 256 30.09 -2.44 -5.63
CA ASP A 256 29.67 -3.16 -4.42
C ASP A 256 28.35 -2.61 -3.86
N GLN A 257 28.19 -1.28 -3.85
CA GLN A 257 26.93 -0.66 -3.44
C GLN A 257 25.79 -0.98 -4.43
N GLN A 258 26.06 -1.03 -5.74
CA GLN A 258 25.06 -1.46 -6.72
C GLN A 258 24.56 -2.88 -6.41
N LYS A 259 25.44 -3.79 -5.97
CA LYS A 259 25.08 -5.15 -5.58
C LYS A 259 24.15 -5.14 -4.35
N SER A 260 24.52 -4.37 -3.31
CA SER A 260 23.72 -4.23 -2.09
C SER A 260 22.35 -3.61 -2.36
N LEU A 261 22.29 -2.52 -3.13
CA LEU A 261 21.03 -1.85 -3.50
C LEU A 261 20.10 -2.77 -4.31
N LYS A 262 20.65 -3.57 -5.23
CA LYS A 262 19.88 -4.57 -5.97
C LYS A 262 19.32 -5.65 -5.04
N ALA A 263 20.11 -6.16 -4.10
CA ALA A 263 19.67 -7.16 -3.14
C ALA A 263 18.56 -6.60 -2.22
N ALA A 264 18.71 -5.38 -1.72
CA ALA A 264 17.69 -4.70 -0.93
C ALA A 264 16.40 -4.50 -1.72
N PHE A 265 16.49 -4.12 -3.00
CA PHE A 265 15.33 -3.99 -3.88
C PHE A 265 14.63 -5.35 -4.09
N GLU A 266 15.36 -6.45 -4.35
CA GLU A 266 14.74 -7.78 -4.48
C GLU A 266 13.99 -8.17 -3.19
N ALA A 267 14.55 -7.88 -2.02
CA ALA A 267 13.88 -8.09 -0.74
C ALA A 267 12.62 -7.22 -0.58
N SER A 268 12.64 -5.98 -1.06
CA SER A 268 11.52 -5.05 -0.96
C SER A 268 10.31 -5.42 -1.81
N GLN A 269 10.48 -6.21 -2.86
CA GLN A 269 9.39 -6.58 -3.77
C GLN A 269 8.76 -7.96 -3.49
N GLU A 270 9.32 -8.76 -2.57
CA GLU A 270 8.95 -10.17 -2.40
C GLU A 270 7.48 -10.34 -1.97
N ASP A 271 7.00 -9.55 -1.03
CA ASP A 271 5.60 -9.63 -0.61
C ASP A 271 4.65 -9.07 -1.66
N ASN A 272 5.01 -7.98 -2.37
CA ASN A 272 4.21 -7.45 -3.48
C ASN A 272 4.07 -8.46 -4.62
N ARG A 273 5.12 -9.25 -4.90
CA ARG A 273 5.10 -10.34 -5.89
C ARG A 273 4.02 -11.38 -5.59
N ASN A 274 3.71 -11.56 -4.32
CA ASN A 274 2.75 -12.54 -3.83
C ASN A 274 1.34 -11.99 -3.56
N VAL A 275 1.15 -10.66 -3.58
CA VAL A 275 -0.12 -10.01 -3.27
C VAL A 275 -0.71 -9.26 -4.46
N GLY A 276 0.11 -8.63 -5.27
CA GLY A 276 -0.30 -7.75 -6.36
C GLY A 276 -0.30 -6.28 -5.95
N ASN A 277 -0.98 -5.44 -6.74
CA ASN A 277 -1.05 -4.02 -6.49
C ASN A 277 -2.07 -3.70 -5.37
N LEU A 278 -1.66 -2.87 -4.44
CA LEU A 278 -2.51 -2.32 -3.37
C LEU A 278 -2.69 -0.80 -3.55
N TYR A 279 -2.42 -0.27 -4.72
CA TYR A 279 -2.43 1.17 -4.98
C TYR A 279 -1.72 1.95 -3.87
N THR A 280 -2.44 2.66 -2.99
CA THR A 280 -1.87 3.49 -1.91
C THR A 280 -1.02 2.71 -0.91
N GLY A 281 -1.32 1.44 -0.67
CA GLY A 281 -0.59 0.56 0.26
C GLY A 281 0.68 -0.06 -0.33
N SER A 282 0.87 -0.04 -1.66
CA SER A 282 1.94 -0.81 -2.33
C SER A 282 3.35 -0.40 -1.91
N LEU A 283 3.63 0.90 -1.72
CA LEU A 283 4.93 1.40 -1.25
C LEU A 283 5.24 0.88 0.16
N TYR A 284 4.26 0.86 1.03
CA TYR A 284 4.43 0.45 2.44
C TYR A 284 4.45 -1.06 2.62
N LEU A 285 3.81 -1.82 1.73
CA LEU A 285 4.04 -3.26 1.62
C LEU A 285 5.49 -3.53 1.17
N SER A 286 6.03 -2.72 0.24
CA SER A 286 7.44 -2.82 -0.17
C SER A 286 8.40 -2.52 0.99
N LEU A 287 8.09 -1.52 1.83
CA LEU A 287 8.84 -1.26 3.07
C LEU A 287 8.79 -2.49 3.98
N LEU A 288 7.60 -3.00 4.28
CA LEU A 288 7.43 -4.15 5.17
C LEU A 288 8.13 -5.40 4.64
N SER A 289 8.08 -5.64 3.33
CA SER A 289 8.83 -6.70 2.66
C SER A 289 10.34 -6.54 2.85
N LEU A 290 10.87 -5.33 2.68
CA LEU A 290 12.29 -5.03 2.92
C LEU A 290 12.68 -5.28 4.38
N LEU A 291 11.86 -4.86 5.35
CA LEU A 291 12.12 -5.08 6.79
C LEU A 291 12.14 -6.57 7.17
N ARG A 292 11.38 -7.41 6.45
CA ARG A 292 11.28 -8.85 6.69
C ARG A 292 12.38 -9.67 6.00
N HIS A 293 12.68 -9.33 4.77
CA HIS A 293 13.54 -10.15 3.88
C HIS A 293 14.92 -9.51 3.64
N GLY A 294 15.06 -8.23 3.92
CA GLY A 294 16.33 -7.50 3.74
C GLY A 294 17.32 -7.72 4.88
N GLN A 295 18.58 -7.46 4.58
CA GLN A 295 19.64 -7.44 5.57
C GLN A 295 19.99 -5.99 5.93
N LEU A 296 19.14 -5.37 6.77
CA LEU A 296 19.31 -4.00 7.20
C LEU A 296 19.90 -3.91 8.60
N THR A 297 20.68 -2.87 8.83
CA THR A 297 21.21 -2.52 10.15
C THR A 297 20.54 -1.25 10.68
N ALA A 298 20.50 -1.10 11.99
CA ALA A 298 20.09 0.16 12.60
C ALA A 298 20.96 1.33 12.08
N GLY A 299 20.32 2.47 11.85
CA GLY A 299 20.97 3.62 11.25
C GLY A 299 20.98 3.63 9.72
N ALA A 300 20.52 2.53 9.05
CA ALA A 300 20.39 2.49 7.60
C ALA A 300 19.46 3.61 7.10
N ARG A 301 19.87 4.30 6.05
CA ARG A 301 19.06 5.30 5.35
C ARG A 301 18.28 4.66 4.21
N LEU A 302 16.98 4.80 4.28
CA LEU A 302 16.06 4.30 3.25
C LEU A 302 15.52 5.48 2.44
N GLY A 303 15.58 5.40 1.12
CA GLY A 303 14.93 6.32 0.19
C GLY A 303 13.61 5.75 -0.29
N PHE A 304 12.58 6.58 -0.42
CA PHE A 304 11.24 6.17 -0.83
C PHE A 304 10.81 6.97 -2.04
N PHE A 305 10.30 6.29 -3.06
CA PHE A 305 9.61 6.94 -4.16
C PHE A 305 8.13 6.52 -4.18
N SER A 306 7.28 7.47 -3.89
CA SER A 306 5.82 7.37 -4.01
C SER A 306 5.37 7.97 -5.33
N TYR A 307 4.40 7.33 -5.97
CA TYR A 307 3.81 7.82 -7.20
C TYR A 307 2.31 7.52 -7.23
N GLY A 308 1.51 8.53 -7.51
CA GLY A 308 0.09 8.41 -7.79
C GLY A 308 -0.18 8.99 -9.17
N SER A 309 -0.73 8.17 -10.07
CA SER A 309 -1.08 8.58 -11.43
C SER A 309 -2.03 9.77 -11.46
N GLY A 310 -1.96 10.61 -12.53
CA GLY A 310 -2.79 11.78 -12.72
C GLY A 310 -2.11 13.15 -12.67
N ALA A 311 -0.91 13.46 -12.14
CA ALA A 311 -0.06 12.61 -11.35
C ALA A 311 0.63 13.42 -10.24
N GLU A 312 1.05 12.70 -9.21
CA GLU A 312 1.87 13.21 -8.12
C GLU A 312 3.01 12.23 -7.86
N GLY A 313 4.24 12.72 -7.75
CA GLY A 313 5.41 11.93 -7.37
C GLY A 313 6.16 12.59 -6.24
N GLU A 314 6.59 11.82 -5.23
CA GLU A 314 7.38 12.31 -4.11
C GLU A 314 8.53 11.37 -3.79
N PHE A 315 9.73 11.97 -3.61
CA PHE A 315 10.87 11.29 -3.02
C PHE A 315 11.13 11.83 -1.60
N PHE A 316 11.20 10.93 -0.65
CA PHE A 316 11.52 11.24 0.74
C PHE A 316 12.44 10.17 1.32
N SER A 317 12.98 10.39 2.51
CA SER A 317 13.85 9.41 3.16
C SER A 317 13.64 9.33 4.66
N GLY A 318 14.25 8.32 5.26
CA GLY A 318 14.24 8.14 6.71
C GLY A 318 15.37 7.24 7.19
N ILE A 319 15.55 7.23 8.50
CA ILE A 319 16.58 6.46 9.19
C ILE A 319 15.93 5.33 9.99
N LEU A 320 16.38 4.11 9.73
CA LEU A 320 15.93 2.90 10.41
C LEU A 320 16.39 2.91 11.88
N GLN A 321 15.45 2.67 12.78
CA GLN A 321 15.70 2.76 14.21
C GLN A 321 16.29 1.46 14.80
N PRO A 322 17.00 1.51 15.96
CA PRO A 322 17.66 0.33 16.53
C PRO A 322 16.73 -0.84 16.85
N ASN A 323 15.48 -0.61 17.14
CA ASN A 323 14.51 -1.61 17.55
C ASN A 323 13.40 -1.82 16.50
N TYR A 324 13.66 -1.54 15.23
CA TYR A 324 12.64 -1.54 14.18
C TYR A 324 11.84 -2.84 14.08
N GLN A 325 12.45 -3.99 14.42
CA GLN A 325 11.76 -5.29 14.39
C GLN A 325 10.61 -5.39 15.40
N ARG A 326 10.56 -4.52 16.42
CA ARG A 326 9.47 -4.49 17.41
C ARG A 326 8.23 -3.74 16.90
N GLY A 327 8.35 -3.02 15.81
CA GLY A 327 7.26 -2.23 15.24
C GLY A 327 6.31 -3.03 14.33
N PHE A 328 6.60 -4.31 14.04
CA PHE A 328 5.75 -5.16 13.21
C PHE A 328 5.88 -6.64 13.59
N ASP A 329 4.87 -7.44 13.23
CA ASP A 329 4.90 -8.90 13.43
C ASP A 329 5.18 -9.63 12.11
N GLY A 330 6.46 -9.87 11.83
CA GLY A 330 6.89 -10.58 10.63
C GLY A 330 6.45 -12.06 10.59
N ALA A 331 6.26 -12.70 11.75
CA ALA A 331 5.80 -14.08 11.82
C ALA A 331 4.31 -14.18 11.51
N ALA A 332 3.49 -13.27 12.05
CA ALA A 332 2.07 -13.19 11.71
C ALA A 332 1.86 -12.93 10.21
N LEU A 333 2.66 -12.05 9.59
CA LEU A 333 2.58 -11.80 8.15
C LEU A 333 2.99 -13.03 7.32
N THR A 334 4.03 -13.76 7.74
CA THR A 334 4.43 -15.02 7.09
C THR A 334 3.27 -16.02 7.14
N THR A 335 2.64 -16.16 8.28
CA THR A 335 1.48 -17.03 8.50
C THR A 335 0.29 -16.60 7.64
N LEU A 336 -0.05 -15.31 7.63
CA LEU A 336 -1.11 -14.76 6.78
C LEU A 336 -0.94 -15.12 5.31
N LEU A 337 0.25 -14.90 4.76
CA LEU A 337 0.54 -15.17 3.35
C LEU A 337 0.59 -16.67 3.02
N ALA A 338 1.05 -17.50 3.96
CA ALA A 338 1.15 -18.96 3.79
C ALA A 338 -0.20 -19.67 3.88
N GLN A 339 -1.12 -19.18 4.71
CA GLN A 339 -2.44 -19.79 4.92
C GLN A 339 -3.48 -19.46 3.83
N ARG A 340 -3.15 -18.57 2.89
CA ARG A 340 -4.08 -18.24 1.82
C ARG A 340 -4.39 -19.46 0.96
N LYS A 341 -5.65 -19.58 0.57
CA LYS A 341 -6.16 -20.64 -0.29
C LYS A 341 -6.09 -20.23 -1.77
N ARG A 342 -5.58 -21.12 -2.62
CA ARG A 342 -5.61 -20.92 -4.07
C ARG A 342 -7.03 -21.10 -4.59
N VAL A 343 -7.46 -20.19 -5.45
CA VAL A 343 -8.68 -20.34 -6.25
C VAL A 343 -8.33 -20.61 -7.71
N SER A 344 -9.20 -21.33 -8.42
CA SER A 344 -9.13 -21.48 -9.87
C SER A 344 -9.46 -20.15 -10.56
N VAL A 345 -9.12 -20.05 -11.86
CA VAL A 345 -9.48 -18.87 -12.66
C VAL A 345 -11.00 -18.68 -12.76
N ALA A 346 -11.78 -19.76 -12.81
CA ALA A 346 -13.25 -19.68 -12.84
C ALA A 346 -13.81 -19.11 -11.52
N GLU A 347 -13.37 -19.64 -10.37
CA GLU A 347 -13.76 -19.13 -9.05
C GLU A 347 -13.35 -17.66 -8.88
N TYR A 348 -12.14 -17.28 -9.32
CA TYR A 348 -11.71 -15.88 -9.31
C TYR A 348 -12.64 -14.99 -10.13
N GLU A 349 -13.01 -15.39 -11.36
CA GLU A 349 -13.93 -14.62 -12.19
C GLU A 349 -15.31 -14.48 -11.54
N ASP A 350 -15.81 -15.52 -10.88
CA ASP A 350 -17.09 -15.47 -10.16
C ASP A 350 -17.02 -14.55 -8.93
N ILE A 351 -15.96 -14.64 -8.12
CA ILE A 351 -15.72 -13.74 -7.00
C ILE A 351 -15.60 -12.29 -7.48
N TYR A 352 -14.89 -12.05 -8.59
CA TYR A 352 -14.74 -10.72 -9.18
C TYR A 352 -16.10 -10.10 -9.56
N ARG A 353 -17.04 -10.90 -10.10
CA ARG A 353 -18.39 -10.47 -10.48
C ARG A 353 -19.34 -10.34 -9.29
N ALA A 354 -19.11 -11.10 -8.22
CA ALA A 354 -19.96 -11.16 -7.03
C ALA A 354 -19.76 -9.97 -6.06
N GLN A 355 -18.86 -9.03 -6.38
CA GLN A 355 -18.65 -7.83 -5.56
C GLN A 355 -19.95 -7.05 -5.35
N LEU A 356 -20.05 -6.40 -4.18
CA LEU A 356 -21.22 -5.62 -3.85
C LEU A 356 -21.49 -4.57 -4.94
N SER A 357 -22.63 -4.73 -5.63
CA SER A 357 -23.02 -3.87 -6.75
C SER A 357 -23.25 -2.43 -6.30
N ASN A 358 -22.99 -1.48 -7.21
CA ASN A 358 -23.19 -0.05 -6.95
C ASN A 358 -24.66 0.34 -7.25
N ASP A 359 -25.58 -0.23 -6.47
CA ASP A 359 -27.02 0.01 -6.55
C ASP A 359 -27.63 0.12 -5.15
N SER A 360 -28.96 0.26 -5.04
CA SER A 360 -29.68 0.49 -3.78
C SER A 360 -30.23 -0.79 -3.13
N ARG A 361 -30.03 -1.97 -3.73
CA ARG A 361 -30.65 -3.22 -3.25
C ARG A 361 -30.03 -3.67 -1.93
N ASP A 362 -30.86 -4.17 -1.03
CA ASP A 362 -30.38 -4.88 0.15
C ASP A 362 -29.75 -6.21 -0.27
N VAL A 363 -28.59 -6.52 0.31
CA VAL A 363 -27.81 -7.71 0.01
C VAL A 363 -27.25 -8.27 1.30
N GLN A 364 -27.47 -9.54 1.54
CA GLN A 364 -26.75 -10.30 2.58
C GLN A 364 -25.63 -11.10 1.90
N LEU A 365 -24.39 -10.91 2.36
CA LEU A 365 -23.23 -11.61 1.81
C LEU A 365 -23.02 -12.97 2.49
N PRO A 366 -22.46 -13.97 1.76
CA PRO A 366 -22.19 -15.30 2.32
C PRO A 366 -20.94 -15.22 3.21
N VAL A 367 -21.12 -15.08 4.53
CA VAL A 367 -20.03 -14.95 5.53
C VAL A 367 -19.60 -16.28 6.14
N GLY A 368 -20.16 -17.43 5.73
CA GLY A 368 -19.95 -18.72 6.40
C GLY A 368 -18.51 -19.25 6.35
N GLU A 369 -17.68 -18.80 5.42
CA GLU A 369 -16.26 -19.17 5.30
C GLU A 369 -15.32 -18.00 5.59
N GLU A 370 -15.84 -16.85 6.04
CA GLU A 370 -15.00 -15.71 6.37
C GLU A 370 -14.19 -16.00 7.63
N VAL A 371 -12.87 -15.78 7.54
CA VAL A 371 -11.92 -16.04 8.63
C VAL A 371 -11.30 -14.75 9.17
N ALA A 372 -11.62 -13.60 8.58
CA ALA A 372 -11.12 -12.32 9.03
C ALA A 372 -11.89 -11.82 10.24
N GLN A 373 -11.21 -11.19 11.18
CA GLN A 373 -11.83 -10.59 12.36
C GLN A 373 -12.90 -9.57 11.98
N TYR A 374 -12.62 -8.72 10.99
CA TYR A 374 -13.56 -7.70 10.49
C TYR A 374 -14.01 -8.04 9.07
N TYR A 375 -15.31 -8.01 8.83
CA TYR A 375 -15.89 -8.36 7.54
C TYR A 375 -17.14 -7.52 7.20
N LEU A 376 -17.48 -7.49 5.92
CA LEU A 376 -18.70 -6.88 5.40
C LEU A 376 -19.78 -7.96 5.32
N ALA A 377 -20.86 -7.81 6.11
CA ALA A 377 -21.98 -8.75 6.14
C ALA A 377 -22.99 -8.48 5.01
N GLY A 378 -22.96 -7.30 4.41
CA GLY A 378 -23.85 -6.93 3.32
C GLY A 378 -24.21 -5.46 3.28
N ARG A 379 -25.36 -5.16 2.68
CA ARG A 379 -25.97 -3.84 2.65
C ARG A 379 -27.42 -3.94 3.06
N GLN A 380 -27.86 -3.07 3.94
CA GLN A 380 -29.26 -2.94 4.38
C GLN A 380 -29.64 -1.47 4.45
N ASN A 381 -30.79 -1.11 3.91
CA ASN A 381 -31.26 0.29 3.82
C ASN A 381 -30.16 1.22 3.23
N GLN A 382 -29.49 0.78 2.19
CA GLN A 382 -28.39 1.48 1.51
C GLN A 382 -27.14 1.71 2.38
N GLN A 383 -27.04 1.08 3.56
CA GLN A 383 -25.90 1.18 4.46
C GLN A 383 -25.10 -0.12 4.49
N ARG A 384 -23.77 -0.04 4.34
CA ARG A 384 -22.87 -1.18 4.50
C ARG A 384 -22.89 -1.68 5.95
N GLN A 385 -23.02 -2.99 6.12
CA GLN A 385 -23.11 -3.65 7.42
C GLN A 385 -21.78 -4.31 7.76
N TYR A 386 -20.94 -3.61 8.51
CA TYR A 386 -19.67 -4.15 9.01
C TYR A 386 -19.89 -4.94 10.30
N ARG A 387 -19.11 -6.00 10.51
CA ARG A 387 -19.15 -6.87 11.69
C ARG A 387 -17.74 -7.24 12.14
N GLU A 388 -17.63 -7.57 13.42
CA GLU A 388 -16.49 -8.21 14.05
C GLU A 388 -16.90 -9.62 14.49
N GLN A 389 -16.00 -10.62 14.32
CA GLN A 389 -16.18 -11.99 14.82
C GLN A 389 -15.85 -12.06 16.29
#